data_f37a206f6571616e16b490c42135e728
#
_entry.id   f37a206f6571616e16b490c42135e728
#
_cell.length_a   1.000
_cell.length_b   1.000
_cell.length_c   1.000
_cell.angle_alpha   90.00
_cell.angle_beta   90.00
_cell.angle_gamma   90.00
#
_symmetry.space_group_name_H-M   'P 1'
#
loop_
_entity.id
_entity.type
_entity.pdbx_description
1 polymer ?
#
loop_
_entity_poly.entity_id
_entity_poly.type
_entity_poly.pdbx_seq_one_letter_code
_entity_poly.pdbx_strand_id
1 'polypeptide(L)'
;MTGDELAGLLERGEIALLDVRTRAEYQGETGYPCDPQQGHIPGAAHVELDELYAAGPDVRGLLEARGVESGARIVAYCHSGSRSEIAAALLRGAGLDATNYAGSWHEWSRREP
;
A
#
# COMPACT_ATOMS: atom_id res chain seq x y z
N MET A 1 8.17 -6.75 8.82
CA MET A 1 8.36 -5.28 8.93
C MET A 1 7.38 -4.72 9.94
N THR A 2 7.86 -3.92 10.87
CA THR A 2 7.02 -3.20 11.84
C THR A 2 6.64 -1.83 11.28
N GLY A 3 5.66 -1.16 11.91
CA GLY A 3 5.30 0.20 11.54
C GLY A 3 6.45 1.19 11.72
N ASP A 4 7.27 1.00 12.75
CA ASP A 4 8.44 1.85 12.98
C ASP A 4 9.52 1.66 11.91
N GLU A 5 9.74 0.42 11.48
CA GLU A 5 10.65 0.13 10.37
C GLU A 5 10.15 0.78 9.07
N LEU A 6 8.85 0.66 8.81
CA LEU A 6 8.24 1.30 7.64
C LEU A 6 8.40 2.82 7.69
N ALA A 7 8.15 3.44 8.83
CA ALA A 7 8.32 4.88 9.00
C ALA A 7 9.74 5.32 8.67
N GLY A 8 10.74 4.56 9.12
CA GLY A 8 12.13 4.85 8.82
C GLY A 8 12.45 4.76 7.33
N LEU A 9 11.91 3.74 6.65
CA LEU A 9 12.09 3.59 5.20
C LEU A 9 11.45 4.75 4.43
N LEU A 10 10.27 5.20 4.87
CA LEU A 10 9.58 6.35 4.27
C LEU A 10 10.38 7.64 4.45
N GLU A 11 10.90 7.88 5.64
CA GLU A 11 11.71 9.06 5.93
C GLU A 11 12.96 9.14 5.06
N ARG A 12 13.58 8.00 4.80
CA ARG A 12 14.78 7.94 3.94
C ARG A 12 14.47 7.91 2.45
N GLY A 13 13.19 7.84 2.07
CA GLY A 13 12.80 7.78 0.67
C GLY A 13 13.23 6.50 -0.06
N GLU A 14 13.39 5.41 0.69
CA GLU A 14 13.91 4.14 0.13
C GLU A 14 12.86 3.26 -0.52
N ILE A 15 11.57 3.57 -0.32
CA ILE A 15 10.47 2.77 -0.85
C ILE A 15 9.38 3.64 -1.45
N ALA A 16 8.54 3.01 -2.28
CA ALA A 16 7.26 3.55 -2.70
C ALA A 16 6.16 2.79 -1.95
N LEU A 17 5.33 3.52 -1.22
CA LEU A 17 4.25 2.93 -0.44
C LEU A 17 2.96 2.92 -1.25
N LEU A 18 2.28 1.77 -1.27
CA LEU A 18 1.07 1.57 -2.06
C LEU A 18 -0.09 1.11 -1.19
N ASP A 19 -1.14 1.92 -1.13
CA ASP A 19 -2.40 1.57 -0.49
C ASP A 19 -3.29 0.87 -1.52
N VAL A 20 -3.70 -0.37 -1.23
CA VAL A 20 -4.52 -1.16 -2.15
C VAL A 20 -5.96 -1.33 -1.66
N ARG A 21 -6.37 -0.53 -0.69
CA ARG A 21 -7.74 -0.50 -0.19
C ARG A 21 -8.65 0.23 -1.18
N THR A 22 -9.93 0.29 -0.85
CA THR A 22 -10.87 1.07 -1.65
C THR A 22 -10.54 2.57 -1.55
N ARG A 23 -10.99 3.33 -2.55
CA ARG A 23 -10.81 4.78 -2.55
C ARG A 23 -11.43 5.44 -1.32
N ALA A 24 -12.61 4.97 -0.92
CA ALA A 24 -13.29 5.53 0.26
C ALA A 24 -12.47 5.30 1.55
N GLU A 25 -11.86 4.13 1.70
CA GLU A 25 -10.96 3.86 2.83
C GLU A 25 -9.73 4.77 2.78
N TYR A 26 -9.12 4.90 1.61
CA TYR A 26 -7.93 5.73 1.41
C TYR A 26 -8.20 7.20 1.77
N GLN A 27 -9.36 7.71 1.39
CA GLN A 27 -9.74 9.09 1.64
C GLN A 27 -10.27 9.32 3.06
N GLY A 28 -10.43 8.27 3.85
CA GLY A 28 -10.93 8.38 5.22
C GLY A 28 -12.43 8.55 5.32
N GLU A 29 -13.16 8.31 4.24
CA GLU A 29 -14.63 8.42 4.21
C GLU A 29 -15.31 7.23 4.89
N THR A 30 -14.65 6.10 4.92
CA THR A 30 -15.12 4.88 5.57
C THR A 30 -13.92 4.11 6.11
N GLY A 31 -14.18 3.08 6.87
CA GLY A 31 -13.16 2.21 7.43
C GLY A 31 -13.73 1.33 8.53
N TYR A 32 -12.85 0.63 9.21
CA TYR A 32 -13.24 -0.26 10.30
C TYR A 32 -13.43 0.54 11.57
N PRO A 33 -14.61 0.41 12.25
CA PRO A 33 -14.87 1.19 13.46
C PRO A 33 -13.88 0.95 14.60
N CYS A 34 -13.20 -0.19 14.61
CA CYS A 34 -12.20 -0.51 15.63
C CYS A 34 -10.93 0.31 15.51
N ASP A 35 -10.67 0.95 14.34
CA ASP A 35 -9.46 1.74 14.16
C ASP A 35 -9.63 3.12 14.80
N PRO A 36 -8.60 3.62 15.49
CA PRO A 36 -8.67 4.93 16.16
C PRO A 36 -8.73 6.10 15.19
N GLN A 37 -8.27 5.90 13.96
CA GLN A 37 -8.25 6.92 12.91
C GLN A 37 -8.61 6.30 11.58
N GLN A 38 -9.13 7.12 10.67
CA GLN A 38 -9.36 6.76 9.27
C GLN A 38 -8.48 7.65 8.38
N GLY A 39 -8.25 7.23 7.14
CA GLY A 39 -7.37 7.91 6.20
C GLY A 39 -6.33 6.97 5.65
N HIS A 40 -5.13 7.47 5.34
CA HIS A 40 -4.05 6.65 4.79
C HIS A 40 -2.70 7.06 5.36
N ILE A 41 -1.71 6.20 5.18
CA ILE A 41 -0.33 6.49 5.59
C ILE A 41 0.20 7.63 4.71
N PRO A 42 0.75 8.69 5.31
CA PRO A 42 1.29 9.81 4.53
C PRO A 42 2.30 9.37 3.48
N GLY A 43 2.13 9.89 2.26
CA GLY A 43 3.02 9.57 1.14
C GLY A 43 2.60 8.35 0.34
N ALA A 44 1.56 7.62 0.74
CA ALA A 44 1.10 6.45 0.01
C ALA A 44 0.43 6.84 -1.31
N ALA A 45 0.83 6.17 -2.39
CA ALA A 45 0.07 6.16 -3.64
C ALA A 45 -1.14 5.24 -3.46
N HIS A 46 -2.16 5.41 -4.27
CA HIS A 46 -3.38 4.61 -4.17
C HIS A 46 -3.71 3.91 -5.49
N VAL A 47 -3.85 2.59 -5.42
CA VAL A 47 -4.39 1.76 -6.50
C VAL A 47 -5.20 0.65 -5.84
N GLU A 48 -6.49 0.56 -6.14
CA GLU A 48 -7.32 -0.50 -5.58
C GLU A 48 -6.88 -1.86 -6.09
N LEU A 49 -7.02 -2.89 -5.27
CA LEU A 49 -6.66 -4.26 -5.66
C LEU A 49 -7.36 -4.68 -6.96
N ASP A 50 -8.63 -4.32 -7.13
CA ASP A 50 -9.39 -4.64 -8.35
C ASP A 50 -8.77 -3.98 -9.59
N GLU A 51 -8.20 -2.80 -9.46
CA GLU A 51 -7.50 -2.14 -10.57
C GLU A 51 -6.24 -2.91 -10.97
N LEU A 52 -5.53 -3.46 -9.99
CA LEU A 52 -4.34 -4.29 -10.26
C LEU A 52 -4.71 -5.56 -11.03
N TYR A 53 -5.81 -6.22 -10.64
CA TYR A 53 -6.32 -7.38 -11.38
C TYR A 53 -6.70 -6.99 -12.81
N ALA A 54 -7.41 -5.88 -12.97
CA ALA A 54 -7.90 -5.44 -14.29
C ALA A 54 -6.76 -5.02 -15.22
N ALA A 55 -5.67 -4.50 -14.68
CA ALA A 55 -4.53 -4.03 -15.46
C ALA A 55 -3.78 -5.16 -16.16
N GLY A 56 -3.72 -6.34 -15.54
CA GLY A 56 -3.00 -7.48 -16.09
C GLY A 56 -1.57 -7.12 -16.47
N PRO A 57 -1.16 -7.32 -17.75
CA PRO A 57 0.21 -7.03 -18.19
C PRO A 57 0.55 -5.55 -18.19
N ASP A 58 -0.44 -4.65 -18.10
CA ASP A 58 -0.23 -3.19 -18.12
C ASP A 58 -0.04 -2.62 -16.70
N VAL A 59 0.16 -3.47 -15.70
CA VAL A 59 0.25 -3.03 -14.30
C VAL A 59 1.35 -1.99 -14.07
N ARG A 60 2.48 -2.08 -14.78
CA ARG A 60 3.57 -1.11 -14.67
C ARG A 60 3.12 0.29 -15.09
N GLY A 61 2.40 0.38 -16.21
CA GLY A 61 1.87 1.66 -16.69
C GLY A 61 0.84 2.24 -15.74
N LEU A 62 0.00 1.41 -15.14
CA LEU A 62 -0.95 1.84 -14.12
C LEU A 62 -0.23 2.44 -12.92
N LEU A 63 0.80 1.76 -12.40
CA LEU A 63 1.57 2.25 -11.25
C LEU A 63 2.27 3.58 -11.57
N GLU A 64 2.89 3.69 -12.74
CA GLU A 64 3.53 4.93 -13.16
C GLU A 64 2.54 6.09 -13.23
N ALA A 65 1.34 5.84 -13.74
CA ALA A 65 0.27 6.85 -13.81
C ALA A 65 -0.19 7.29 -12.40
N ARG A 66 0.04 6.48 -11.39
CA ARG A 66 -0.32 6.77 -10.00
C ARG A 66 0.88 7.22 -9.16
N GLY A 67 2.02 7.50 -9.80
CA GLY A 67 3.19 8.05 -9.12
C GLY A 67 4.17 7.03 -8.58
N VAL A 68 4.05 5.76 -8.95
CA VAL A 68 4.96 4.70 -8.53
C VAL A 68 5.86 4.30 -9.69
N GLU A 69 7.16 4.60 -9.58
CA GLU A 69 8.14 4.26 -10.61
C GLU A 69 8.38 2.75 -10.66
N SER A 70 8.54 2.20 -11.87
CA SER A 70 8.68 0.75 -12.07
C SER A 70 9.96 0.17 -11.45
N GLY A 71 10.98 0.98 -11.24
CA GLY A 71 12.22 0.57 -10.56
C GLY A 71 12.19 0.69 -9.05
N ALA A 72 11.11 1.20 -8.49
CA ALA A 72 11.00 1.41 -7.04
C ALA A 72 10.83 0.10 -6.29
N ARG A 73 11.31 0.09 -5.04
CA ARG A 73 10.97 -0.96 -4.10
C ARG A 73 9.59 -0.62 -3.51
N ILE A 74 8.60 -1.46 -3.80
CA ILE A 74 7.20 -1.20 -3.44
C ILE A 74 6.86 -1.93 -2.14
N VAL A 75 6.21 -1.22 -1.22
CA VAL A 75 5.61 -1.81 -0.03
C VAL A 75 4.11 -1.58 -0.11
N ALA A 76 3.33 -2.65 -0.15
CA ALA A 76 1.88 -2.60 -0.21
C ALA A 76 1.25 -2.78 1.17
N TYR A 77 0.14 -2.10 1.42
CA TYR A 77 -0.63 -2.31 2.63
C TYR A 77 -2.13 -2.22 2.35
N CYS A 78 -2.93 -2.75 3.26
CA CYS A 78 -4.38 -2.64 3.25
C CYS A 78 -4.88 -2.37 4.67
N HIS A 79 -5.99 -2.97 5.10
CA HIS A 79 -6.44 -2.83 6.51
C HIS A 79 -5.65 -3.75 7.45
N SER A 80 -5.57 -5.03 7.12
CA SER A 80 -4.98 -6.06 7.99
C SER A 80 -4.03 -7.02 7.27
N GLY A 81 -3.60 -6.68 6.06
CA GLY A 81 -2.55 -7.40 5.34
C GLY A 81 -3.01 -8.41 4.29
N SER A 82 -4.28 -8.82 4.25
CA SER A 82 -4.74 -9.87 3.33
C SER A 82 -4.81 -9.40 1.87
N ARG A 83 -5.44 -8.27 1.61
CA ARG A 83 -5.53 -7.70 0.26
C ARG A 83 -4.16 -7.31 -0.27
N SER A 84 -3.32 -6.74 0.59
CA SER A 84 -1.99 -6.29 0.20
C SER A 84 -1.03 -7.44 -0.01
N GLU A 85 -1.23 -8.58 0.64
CA GLU A 85 -0.46 -9.79 0.35
C GLU A 85 -0.71 -10.26 -1.09
N ILE A 86 -1.98 -10.26 -1.51
CA ILE A 86 -2.37 -10.59 -2.89
C ILE A 86 -1.76 -9.57 -3.85
N ALA A 87 -1.86 -8.29 -3.55
CA ALA A 87 -1.29 -7.23 -4.38
C ALA A 87 0.22 -7.41 -4.55
N ALA A 88 0.95 -7.64 -3.47
CA ALA A 88 2.39 -7.84 -3.53
C ALA A 88 2.75 -9.05 -4.41
N ALA A 89 1.99 -10.14 -4.31
CA ALA A 89 2.19 -11.33 -5.13
C ALA A 89 1.97 -11.04 -6.61
N LEU A 90 0.90 -10.30 -6.94
CA LEU A 90 0.62 -9.89 -8.32
C LEU A 90 1.76 -9.03 -8.89
N LEU A 91 2.27 -8.09 -8.09
CA LEU A 91 3.35 -7.21 -8.52
C LEU A 91 4.67 -7.98 -8.71
N ARG A 92 4.98 -8.90 -7.81
CA ARG A 92 6.16 -9.76 -7.97
C ARG A 92 6.04 -10.64 -9.21
N GLY A 93 4.84 -11.15 -9.50
CA GLY A 93 4.57 -11.91 -10.71
C GLY A 93 4.78 -11.11 -11.98
N ALA A 94 4.65 -9.79 -11.92
CA ALA A 94 4.91 -8.86 -13.02
C ALA A 94 6.39 -8.43 -13.09
N GLY A 95 7.25 -8.97 -12.23
CA GLY A 95 8.67 -8.66 -12.20
C GLY A 95 9.03 -7.42 -11.39
N LEU A 96 8.13 -6.93 -10.55
CA LEU A 96 8.38 -5.77 -9.70
C LEU A 96 8.87 -6.21 -8.31
N ASP A 97 9.65 -5.34 -7.66
CA ASP A 97 10.12 -5.55 -6.30
C ASP A 97 9.02 -5.07 -5.34
N ALA A 98 8.25 -6.01 -4.80
CA ALA A 98 7.13 -5.69 -3.94
C ALA A 98 7.08 -6.60 -2.71
N THR A 99 6.79 -5.99 -1.56
CA THR A 99 6.59 -6.69 -0.29
C THR A 99 5.31 -6.21 0.37
N ASN A 100 4.79 -7.01 1.31
CA ASN A 100 3.60 -6.70 2.07
C ASN A 100 3.97 -6.14 3.44
N TYR A 101 3.42 -4.98 3.81
CA TYR A 101 3.40 -4.52 5.19
C TYR A 101 2.18 -5.16 5.86
N ALA A 102 2.37 -6.31 6.50
CA ALA A 102 1.28 -7.12 7.04
C ALA A 102 0.48 -6.41 8.15
N GLY A 103 1.13 -5.59 8.96
CA GLY A 103 0.43 -4.81 10.00
C GLY A 103 -0.59 -3.84 9.43
N SER A 104 -0.30 -3.28 8.29
CA SER A 104 -1.21 -2.45 7.49
C SER A 104 -1.78 -1.28 8.29
N TRP A 105 -2.91 -0.73 7.85
CA TRP A 105 -3.55 0.40 8.53
C TRP A 105 -3.92 0.06 9.97
N HIS A 106 -4.31 -1.17 10.24
CA HIS A 106 -4.64 -1.61 11.59
C HIS A 106 -3.50 -1.35 12.58
N GLU A 107 -2.27 -1.70 12.22
CA GLU A 107 -1.09 -1.43 13.06
C GLU A 107 -0.69 0.04 12.99
N TRP A 108 -0.61 0.59 11.77
CA TRP A 108 -0.13 1.96 11.58
C TRP A 108 -0.97 2.99 12.34
N SER A 109 -2.31 2.86 12.29
CA SER A 109 -3.20 3.82 12.93
C SER A 109 -3.12 3.80 14.46
N ARG A 110 -2.52 2.75 15.02
CA ARG A 110 -2.34 2.59 16.47
C ARG A 110 -0.95 3.01 16.94
N ARG A 111 -0.08 3.40 16.03
CA ARG A 111 1.26 3.87 16.40
C ARG A 111 1.18 5.20 17.14
N GLU A 112 2.03 5.34 18.14
CA GLU A 112 2.25 6.63 18.80
C GLU A 112 3.01 7.57 17.86
N PRO A 113 2.66 8.85 17.79
CA PRO A 113 3.38 9.82 16.96
C PRO A 113 4.79 10.08 17.49
#